data_a9eb4267651f0e8a7356ef8590c82cf2
#
_entry.id   a9eb4267651f0e8a7356ef8590c82cf2
#
_cell.length_a   1.000
_cell.length_b   1.000
_cell.length_c   1.000
_cell.angle_alpha   90.00
_cell.angle_beta   90.00
_cell.angle_gamma   90.00
#
_symmetry.space_group_name_H-M   'P 1'
#
loop_
_entity.id
_entity.type
_entity.pdbx_description
1 polymer ?
#
loop_
_entity_poly.entity_id
_entity_poly.type
_entity_poly.pdbx_seq_one_letter_code
_entity_poly.pdbx_strand_id
1 'polypeptide(L)'
;MFLLASFVGSQLVLICGLLPRIIQGFEGYDFLGYSPFLCKARWYLRIVSATFSLTCVCFASIDRYLLSCANIRHQRFITLKRARWALIGAAIFWFIILSPYAVFYTTASQSCLILNIGFAKFVSYFNLFYCSILPFSVLSIFSGLTWHNLGKQQAIYVRGGSRLYDQITRMIIAQIIVLVFTSYPDTIFQLYTVSTSTASIDSLLYAQENFDNNVCLIVGDLTYALSFYVYWIASPIFRQNIKAMFLIRQQISPPAIIQLKRILPI
;
A
#
# COMPACT_ATOMS: atom_id res chain seq x y z
N MET A 1 -0.28 5.89 -13.22
CA MET A 1 1.10 5.85 -12.72
C MET A 1 1.13 5.62 -11.20
N PHE A 2 0.45 6.44 -10.38
CA PHE A 2 0.37 6.26 -8.92
C PHE A 2 -0.12 4.88 -8.48
N LEU A 3 -1.17 4.33 -9.11
CA LEU A 3 -1.68 3.00 -8.79
C LEU A 3 -0.67 1.88 -9.07
N LEU A 4 0.15 2.00 -10.12
CA LEU A 4 1.22 1.02 -10.39
C LEU A 4 2.33 1.10 -9.34
N ALA A 5 2.69 2.31 -8.92
CA ALA A 5 3.68 2.50 -7.85
C ALA A 5 3.15 1.96 -6.51
N SER A 6 1.86 2.21 -6.20
CA SER A 6 1.20 1.61 -5.03
C SER A 6 1.22 0.08 -5.08
N PHE A 7 0.95 -0.51 -6.24
CA PHE A 7 1.02 -1.96 -6.41
C PHE A 7 2.42 -2.52 -6.12
N VAL A 8 3.48 -1.90 -6.63
CA VAL A 8 4.86 -2.32 -6.34
C VAL A 8 5.15 -2.22 -4.84
N GLY A 9 4.75 -1.11 -4.19
CA GLY A 9 4.88 -0.96 -2.74
C GLY A 9 4.13 -2.05 -1.98
N SER A 10 2.90 -2.37 -2.38
CA SER A 10 2.09 -3.43 -1.77
C SER A 10 2.74 -4.81 -1.89
N GLN A 11 3.35 -5.14 -3.03
CA GLN A 11 4.08 -6.41 -3.18
C GLN A 11 5.27 -6.50 -2.21
N LEU A 12 6.01 -5.41 -2.02
CA LEU A 12 7.10 -5.36 -1.04
C LEU A 12 6.60 -5.55 0.39
N VAL A 13 5.44 -4.97 0.75
CA VAL A 13 4.81 -5.22 2.06
C VAL A 13 4.49 -6.71 2.24
N LEU A 14 3.91 -7.36 1.25
CA LEU A 14 3.57 -8.79 1.33
C LEU A 14 4.81 -9.66 1.44
N ILE A 15 5.86 -9.37 0.69
CA ILE A 15 7.12 -10.12 0.73
C ILE A 15 7.83 -9.93 2.07
N CYS A 16 7.92 -8.69 2.58
CA CYS A 16 8.64 -8.41 3.82
C CYS A 16 7.78 -8.63 5.09
N GLY A 17 6.47 -8.54 5.00
CA GLY A 17 5.53 -8.66 6.11
C GLY A 17 4.87 -10.03 6.20
N LEU A 18 4.02 -10.35 5.23
CA LEU A 18 3.16 -11.54 5.27
C LEU A 18 3.94 -12.84 5.05
N LEU A 19 4.81 -12.90 4.04
CA LEU A 19 5.54 -14.14 3.71
C LEU A 19 6.38 -14.67 4.87
N PRO A 20 7.20 -13.87 5.59
CA PRO A 20 7.94 -14.36 6.74
C PRO A 20 7.06 -14.84 7.90
N ARG A 21 5.86 -14.25 8.09
CA ARG A 21 4.89 -14.70 9.11
C ARG A 21 4.30 -16.06 8.78
N ILE A 22 3.97 -16.28 7.51
CA ILE A 22 3.46 -17.58 7.06
C ILE A 22 4.52 -18.65 7.32
N ILE A 23 5.78 -18.40 6.96
CA ILE A 23 6.89 -19.35 7.20
C ILE A 23 7.06 -19.61 8.71
N GLN A 24 7.05 -18.53 9.52
CA GLN A 24 7.12 -18.65 10.97
C GLN A 24 5.97 -19.50 11.56
N GLY A 25 4.76 -19.37 11.00
CA GLY A 25 3.60 -20.16 11.42
C GLY A 25 3.74 -21.65 11.10
N PHE A 26 4.40 -22.01 10.00
CA PHE A 26 4.66 -23.40 9.64
C PHE A 26 5.84 -24.01 10.38
N GLU A 27 6.92 -23.28 10.57
CA GLU A 27 8.15 -23.80 11.16
C GLU A 27 8.18 -23.65 12.70
N GLY A 28 7.31 -22.81 13.28
CA GLY A 28 7.21 -22.58 14.72
C GLY A 28 8.32 -21.71 15.31
N TYR A 29 9.25 -21.19 14.49
CA TYR A 29 10.31 -20.29 14.92
C TYR A 29 10.52 -19.11 13.93
N ASP A 30 10.96 -17.98 14.44
CA ASP A 30 11.26 -16.77 13.62
C ASP A 30 12.69 -16.84 13.08
N PHE A 31 12.87 -17.41 11.87
CA PHE A 31 14.18 -17.52 11.24
C PHE A 31 14.84 -16.16 10.97
N LEU A 32 14.07 -15.07 10.89
CA LEU A 32 14.60 -13.71 10.73
C LEU A 32 15.04 -13.11 12.08
N GLY A 33 14.56 -13.65 13.21
CA GLY A 33 14.97 -13.26 14.55
C GLY A 33 16.41 -13.61 14.90
N TYR A 34 17.04 -14.53 14.17
CA TYR A 34 18.44 -14.90 14.37
C TYR A 34 19.44 -13.84 13.91
N SER A 35 19.09 -13.05 12.90
CA SER A 35 19.97 -12.02 12.36
C SER A 35 19.47 -10.62 12.68
N PRO A 36 20.25 -9.82 13.45
CA PRO A 36 19.87 -8.42 13.73
C PRO A 36 19.70 -7.58 12.46
N PHE A 37 20.49 -7.86 11.43
CA PHE A 37 20.37 -7.16 10.14
C PHE A 37 19.04 -7.49 9.44
N LEU A 38 18.68 -8.76 9.34
CA LEU A 38 17.44 -9.19 8.70
C LEU A 38 16.21 -8.69 9.45
N CYS A 39 16.24 -8.71 10.80
CA CYS A 39 15.20 -8.15 11.65
C CYS A 39 14.95 -6.67 11.32
N LYS A 40 16.01 -5.85 11.35
CA LYS A 40 15.94 -4.42 11.07
C LYS A 40 15.50 -4.13 9.64
N ALA A 41 16.09 -4.80 8.66
CA ALA A 41 15.77 -4.61 7.25
C ALA A 41 14.32 -4.97 6.93
N ARG A 42 13.79 -6.09 7.49
CA ARG A 42 12.41 -6.53 7.30
C ARG A 42 11.42 -5.46 7.75
N TRP A 43 11.51 -5.02 9.00
CA TRP A 43 10.56 -4.06 9.56
C TRP A 43 10.68 -2.68 8.90
N TYR A 44 11.89 -2.24 8.64
CA TYR A 44 12.14 -0.98 7.94
C TYR A 44 11.56 -0.98 6.52
N LEU A 45 11.87 -1.99 5.72
CA LEU A 45 11.36 -2.09 4.35
C LEU A 45 9.83 -2.27 4.33
N ARG A 46 9.28 -3.05 5.27
CA ARG A 46 7.82 -3.23 5.37
C ARG A 46 7.12 -1.90 5.61
N ILE A 47 7.54 -1.12 6.61
CA ILE A 47 6.85 0.14 6.95
C ILE A 47 7.06 1.22 5.87
N VAL A 48 8.26 1.33 5.30
CA VAL A 48 8.53 2.25 4.18
C VAL A 48 7.64 1.92 2.98
N SER A 49 7.55 0.65 2.61
CA SER A 49 6.72 0.21 1.48
C SER A 49 5.23 0.40 1.75
N ALA A 50 4.78 0.17 2.98
CA ALA A 50 3.39 0.35 3.40
C ALA A 50 2.98 1.83 3.30
N THR A 51 3.73 2.73 3.92
CA THR A 51 3.45 4.17 3.89
C THR A 51 3.58 4.75 2.48
N PHE A 52 4.55 4.30 1.70
CA PHE A 52 4.69 4.69 0.30
C PHE A 52 3.48 4.24 -0.54
N SER A 53 3.03 3.00 -0.39
CA SER A 53 1.85 2.48 -1.09
C SER A 53 0.60 3.28 -0.78
N LEU A 54 0.32 3.55 0.51
CA LEU A 54 -0.83 4.36 0.94
C LEU A 54 -0.74 5.80 0.42
N THR A 55 0.45 6.40 0.45
CA THR A 55 0.68 7.75 -0.10
C THR A 55 0.38 7.78 -1.61
N CYS A 56 0.77 6.76 -2.35
CA CYS A 56 0.46 6.65 -3.77
C CYS A 56 -1.04 6.54 -4.04
N VAL A 57 -1.81 5.83 -3.20
CA VAL A 57 -3.27 5.76 -3.29
C VAL A 57 -3.90 7.13 -3.01
N CYS A 58 -3.41 7.85 -2.00
CA CYS A 58 -3.83 9.22 -1.72
C CYS A 58 -3.56 10.17 -2.90
N PHE A 59 -2.37 10.11 -3.49
CA PHE A 59 -2.05 10.90 -4.69
C PHE A 59 -2.94 10.53 -5.88
N ALA A 60 -3.26 9.26 -6.06
CA ALA A 60 -4.21 8.84 -7.10
C ALA A 60 -5.59 9.44 -6.89
N SER A 61 -6.08 9.52 -5.66
CA SER A 61 -7.36 10.14 -5.32
C SER A 61 -7.36 11.65 -5.60
N ILE A 62 -6.30 12.36 -5.21
CA ILE A 62 -6.11 13.78 -5.48
C ILE A 62 -6.03 14.04 -7.00
N ASP A 63 -5.27 13.23 -7.73
CA ASP A 63 -5.15 13.31 -9.20
C ASP A 63 -6.53 13.21 -9.88
N ARG A 64 -7.38 12.29 -9.42
CA ARG A 64 -8.74 12.14 -9.92
C ARG A 64 -9.63 13.33 -9.61
N TYR A 65 -9.54 13.87 -8.42
CA TYR A 65 -10.24 15.10 -8.07
C TYR A 65 -9.83 16.26 -8.98
N LEU A 66 -8.54 16.48 -9.17
CA LEU A 66 -8.04 17.56 -10.05
C LEU A 66 -8.51 17.40 -11.50
N LEU A 67 -8.58 16.16 -12.01
CA LEU A 67 -9.14 15.87 -13.34
C LEU A 67 -10.65 16.11 -13.41
N SER A 68 -11.38 15.98 -12.31
CA SER A 68 -12.81 16.25 -12.23
C SER A 68 -13.16 17.74 -12.11
N CYS A 69 -12.16 18.62 -11.92
CA CYS A 69 -12.41 20.05 -11.87
C CYS A 69 -12.63 20.63 -13.26
N ALA A 70 -13.64 21.50 -13.43
CA ALA A 70 -13.91 22.20 -14.69
C ALA A 70 -12.81 23.22 -15.07
N ASN A 71 -11.97 23.62 -14.11
CA ASN A 71 -10.94 24.63 -14.34
C ASN A 71 -9.71 24.01 -15.02
N ILE A 72 -9.45 24.45 -16.26
CA ILE A 72 -8.32 24.00 -17.09
C ILE A 72 -6.96 24.22 -16.39
N ARG A 73 -6.84 25.21 -15.52
CA ARG A 73 -5.60 25.42 -14.75
C ARG A 73 -5.27 24.23 -13.85
N HIS A 74 -6.25 23.64 -13.20
CA HIS A 74 -6.05 22.47 -12.34
C HIS A 74 -5.65 21.22 -13.15
N GLN A 75 -6.24 21.04 -14.34
CA GLN A 75 -5.88 19.93 -15.22
C GLN A 75 -4.44 20.03 -15.76
N ARG A 76 -3.92 21.25 -15.98
CA ARG A 76 -2.52 21.48 -16.40
C ARG A 76 -1.48 21.13 -15.32
N PHE A 77 -1.87 21.02 -14.06
CA PHE A 77 -0.98 20.53 -12.99
C PHE A 77 -0.66 19.05 -13.13
N ILE A 78 -1.49 18.28 -13.81
CA ILE A 78 -1.35 16.84 -13.98
C ILE A 78 -0.49 16.53 -15.18
N THR A 79 0.83 16.48 -14.98
CA THR A 79 1.79 16.04 -15.98
C THR A 79 2.53 14.79 -15.52
N LEU A 80 2.83 13.89 -16.45
CA LEU A 80 3.62 12.69 -16.15
C LEU A 80 4.95 13.00 -15.47
N LYS A 81 5.58 14.11 -15.86
CA LYS A 81 6.85 14.57 -15.26
C LYS A 81 6.67 14.91 -13.78
N ARG A 82 5.64 15.67 -13.43
CA ARG A 82 5.35 16.03 -12.03
C ARG A 82 4.96 14.81 -11.19
N ALA A 83 4.16 13.90 -11.76
CA ALA A 83 3.82 12.66 -11.09
C ALA A 83 5.04 11.79 -10.76
N ARG A 84 6.02 11.72 -11.66
CA ARG A 84 7.30 11.01 -11.40
C ARG A 84 8.08 11.66 -10.26
N TRP A 85 8.23 12.99 -10.30
CA TRP A 85 8.93 13.72 -9.23
C TRP A 85 8.23 13.58 -7.88
N ALA A 86 6.89 13.60 -7.85
CA ALA A 86 6.13 13.37 -6.62
C ALA A 86 6.35 11.96 -6.06
N LEU A 87 6.42 10.93 -6.91
CA LEU A 87 6.71 9.55 -6.48
C LEU A 87 8.12 9.41 -5.94
N ILE A 88 9.12 9.97 -6.64
CA ILE A 88 10.52 9.92 -6.18
C ILE A 88 10.66 10.68 -4.87
N GLY A 89 10.08 11.88 -4.77
CA GLY A 89 10.09 12.67 -3.55
C GLY A 89 9.45 11.96 -2.37
N ALA A 90 8.28 11.33 -2.58
CA ALA A 90 7.61 10.54 -1.57
C ALA A 90 8.44 9.33 -1.13
N ALA A 91 9.08 8.62 -2.06
CA ALA A 91 9.95 7.50 -1.72
C ALA A 91 11.13 7.96 -0.85
N ILE A 92 11.87 8.98 -1.30
CA ILE A 92 13.02 9.52 -0.54
C ILE A 92 12.57 10.02 0.84
N PHE A 93 11.45 10.73 0.91
CA PHE A 93 10.90 11.23 2.17
C PHE A 93 10.65 10.08 3.15
N TRP A 94 9.98 9.01 2.72
CA TRP A 94 9.69 7.87 3.59
C TRP A 94 10.94 7.09 3.99
N PHE A 95 11.91 6.93 3.09
CA PHE A 95 13.19 6.31 3.43
C PHE A 95 13.93 7.08 4.53
N ILE A 96 13.90 8.41 4.51
CA ILE A 96 14.58 9.23 5.52
C ILE A 96 13.81 9.24 6.84
N ILE A 97 12.51 9.55 6.82
CA ILE A 97 11.69 9.74 8.03
C ILE A 97 11.55 8.44 8.83
N LEU A 98 11.50 7.28 8.16
CA LEU A 98 11.34 5.99 8.82
C LEU A 98 12.67 5.30 9.16
N SER A 99 13.81 5.97 8.96
CA SER A 99 15.13 5.44 9.35
C SER A 99 15.24 5.01 10.83
N PRO A 100 14.52 5.59 11.82
CA PRO A 100 14.53 5.10 13.19
C PRO A 100 14.06 3.65 13.34
N TYR A 101 13.23 3.13 12.44
CA TYR A 101 12.84 1.71 12.47
C TYR A 101 14.04 0.78 12.29
N ALA A 102 15.03 1.16 11.46
CA ALA A 102 16.27 0.39 11.30
C ALA A 102 17.18 0.45 12.53
N VAL A 103 17.01 1.42 13.42
CA VAL A 103 17.81 1.57 14.62
C VAL A 103 17.19 0.86 15.82
N PHE A 104 15.90 1.11 16.09
CA PHE A 104 15.24 0.70 17.34
C PHE A 104 14.71 -0.74 17.34
N TYR A 105 14.55 -1.39 16.16
CA TYR A 105 14.28 -2.82 16.12
C TYR A 105 15.54 -3.60 16.46
N THR A 106 15.37 -4.62 17.31
CA THR A 106 16.48 -5.47 17.74
C THR A 106 16.02 -6.91 17.94
N THR A 107 16.96 -7.82 17.96
CA THR A 107 16.70 -9.23 18.26
C THR A 107 16.85 -9.50 19.74
N ALA A 108 15.83 -10.05 20.39
CA ALA A 108 15.88 -10.53 21.75
C ALA A 108 15.12 -11.86 21.83
N SER A 109 15.71 -12.84 22.54
CA SER A 109 15.10 -14.17 22.72
C SER A 109 14.64 -14.83 21.40
N GLN A 110 15.48 -14.70 20.34
CA GLN A 110 15.21 -15.24 18.99
C GLN A 110 13.95 -14.66 18.32
N SER A 111 13.50 -13.51 18.78
CA SER A 111 12.40 -12.76 18.19
C SER A 111 12.82 -11.32 17.89
N CYS A 112 12.18 -10.74 16.88
CA CYS A 112 12.44 -9.37 16.46
C CYS A 112 11.41 -8.42 17.09
N LEU A 113 11.85 -7.55 18.02
CA LEU A 113 10.97 -6.69 18.79
C LEU A 113 11.59 -5.32 19.09
N ILE A 114 10.76 -4.41 19.59
CA ILE A 114 11.13 -3.07 20.04
C ILE A 114 11.29 -3.09 21.57
N LEU A 115 12.49 -2.86 22.07
CA LEU A 115 12.75 -2.77 23.53
C LEU A 115 12.43 -1.38 24.10
N ASN A 116 12.50 -0.35 23.27
CA ASN A 116 12.28 1.03 23.73
C ASN A 116 10.78 1.34 23.76
N ILE A 117 10.20 1.48 24.96
CA ILE A 117 8.77 1.77 25.17
C ILE A 117 8.35 3.09 24.51
N GLY A 118 9.21 4.12 24.54
CA GLY A 118 8.92 5.41 23.89
C GLY A 118 8.78 5.26 22.38
N PHE A 119 9.65 4.46 21.75
CA PHE A 119 9.57 4.17 20.33
C PHE A 119 8.37 3.26 20.00
N ALA A 120 8.03 2.30 20.84
CA ALA A 120 6.83 1.46 20.66
C ALA A 120 5.55 2.32 20.66
N LYS A 121 5.42 3.27 21.58
CA LYS A 121 4.31 4.24 21.58
C LYS A 121 4.30 5.09 20.31
N PHE A 122 5.45 5.60 19.88
CA PHE A 122 5.55 6.35 18.62
C PHE A 122 5.06 5.51 17.42
N VAL A 123 5.48 4.26 17.31
CA VAL A 123 5.05 3.34 16.24
C VAL A 123 3.54 3.18 16.22
N SER A 124 2.90 2.98 17.37
CA SER A 124 1.45 2.79 17.48
C SER A 124 0.68 4.06 17.09
N TYR A 125 1.08 5.23 17.58
CA TYR A 125 0.46 6.49 17.17
C TYR A 125 0.72 6.83 15.71
N PHE A 126 1.90 6.52 15.19
CA PHE A 126 2.22 6.68 13.78
C PHE A 126 1.34 5.80 12.89
N ASN A 127 1.15 4.54 13.25
CA ASN A 127 0.27 3.63 12.53
C ASN A 127 -1.18 4.12 12.57
N LEU A 128 -1.69 4.52 13.73
CA LEU A 128 -3.03 5.09 13.86
C LEU A 128 -3.23 6.28 12.92
N PHE A 129 -2.32 7.24 12.99
CA PHE A 129 -2.49 8.48 12.24
C PHE A 129 -2.21 8.28 10.75
N TYR A 130 -1.07 7.66 10.41
CA TYR A 130 -0.54 7.61 9.04
C TYR A 130 -1.09 6.44 8.23
N CYS A 131 -1.32 5.29 8.85
CA CYS A 131 -1.82 4.12 8.14
C CYS A 131 -3.35 4.00 8.18
N SER A 132 -4.03 4.70 9.10
CA SER A 132 -5.49 4.61 9.24
C SER A 132 -6.20 5.95 9.01
N ILE A 133 -6.03 6.93 9.88
CA ILE A 133 -6.82 8.18 9.87
C ILE A 133 -6.54 9.01 8.60
N LEU A 134 -5.29 9.26 8.28
CA LEU A 134 -4.90 10.13 7.17
C LEU A 134 -5.35 9.57 5.81
N PRO A 135 -5.05 8.30 5.43
CA PRO A 135 -5.53 7.76 4.15
C PRO A 135 -7.05 7.75 4.06
N PHE A 136 -7.74 7.35 5.14
CA PHE A 136 -9.20 7.36 5.18
C PHE A 136 -9.76 8.76 4.92
N SER A 137 -9.24 9.78 5.62
CA SER A 137 -9.69 11.17 5.47
C SER A 137 -9.44 11.69 4.06
N VAL A 138 -8.24 11.49 3.53
CA VAL A 138 -7.88 11.93 2.17
C VAL A 138 -8.77 11.24 1.13
N LEU A 139 -8.90 9.92 1.20
CA LEU A 139 -9.73 9.17 0.25
C LEU A 139 -11.19 9.59 0.33
N SER A 140 -11.76 9.74 1.52
CA SER A 140 -13.17 10.13 1.71
C SER A 140 -13.44 11.55 1.21
N ILE A 141 -12.59 12.52 1.55
CA ILE A 141 -12.75 13.91 1.12
C ILE A 141 -12.65 14.04 -0.40
N PHE A 142 -11.56 13.53 -1.00
CA PHE A 142 -11.35 13.68 -2.43
C PHE A 142 -12.31 12.84 -3.26
N SER A 143 -12.80 11.71 -2.75
CA SER A 143 -13.85 10.94 -3.41
C SER A 143 -15.19 11.68 -3.39
N GLY A 144 -15.57 12.25 -2.25
CA GLY A 144 -16.79 13.06 -2.11
C GLY A 144 -16.75 14.28 -3.03
N LEU A 145 -15.63 15.01 -3.06
CA LEU A 145 -15.44 16.15 -3.94
C LEU A 145 -15.49 15.75 -5.42
N THR A 146 -14.87 14.62 -5.78
CA THR A 146 -14.92 14.09 -7.14
C THR A 146 -16.36 13.75 -7.54
N TRP A 147 -17.09 13.03 -6.68
CA TRP A 147 -18.51 12.72 -6.88
C TRP A 147 -19.36 13.96 -7.11
N HIS A 148 -19.21 14.96 -6.26
CA HIS A 148 -19.94 16.23 -6.36
C HIS A 148 -19.65 16.96 -7.69
N ASN A 149 -18.36 17.04 -8.09
CA ASN A 149 -17.98 17.67 -9.36
C ASN A 149 -18.56 16.94 -10.57
N LEU A 150 -18.58 15.61 -10.53
CA LEU A 150 -19.13 14.79 -11.62
C LEU A 150 -20.63 14.94 -11.76
N GLY A 151 -21.37 15.03 -10.64
CA GLY A 151 -22.81 15.29 -10.65
C GLY A 151 -23.15 16.61 -11.35
N LYS A 152 -22.34 17.65 -11.15
CA LYS A 152 -22.49 18.93 -11.85
C LYS A 152 -22.18 18.85 -13.35
N GLN A 153 -21.17 18.08 -13.74
CA GLN A 153 -20.78 17.94 -15.15
C GLN A 153 -21.74 17.05 -15.94
N GLN A 154 -22.32 16.01 -15.32
CA GLN A 154 -23.34 15.18 -15.96
C GLN A 154 -24.60 15.96 -16.34
N ALA A 155 -24.96 17.00 -15.59
CA ALA A 155 -26.05 17.89 -15.94
C ALA A 155 -25.77 18.74 -17.19
N ILE A 156 -24.51 18.94 -17.58
CA ILE A 156 -24.10 19.80 -18.70
C ILE A 156 -23.65 18.96 -19.92
N TYR A 157 -23.06 17.78 -19.71
CA TYR A 157 -22.47 16.95 -20.77
C TYR A 157 -23.22 15.62 -20.94
N VAL A 158 -24.20 15.61 -21.85
CA VAL A 158 -24.92 14.40 -22.26
C VAL A 158 -23.97 13.48 -23.06
N ARG A 159 -23.78 12.25 -22.58
CA ARG A 159 -23.51 11.00 -23.35
C ARG A 159 -22.09 10.49 -23.63
N GLY A 160 -20.99 10.95 -23.08
CA GLY A 160 -19.73 10.29 -23.48
C GLY A 160 -18.75 9.90 -22.37
N GLY A 161 -18.70 10.66 -21.29
CA GLY A 161 -17.67 10.54 -20.25
C GLY A 161 -18.04 9.71 -19.01
N SER A 162 -19.31 9.37 -18.86
CA SER A 162 -19.85 8.85 -17.59
C SER A 162 -19.26 7.48 -17.16
N ARG A 163 -19.01 6.56 -18.08
CA ARG A 163 -18.57 5.19 -17.76
C ARG A 163 -17.18 5.13 -17.10
N LEU A 164 -16.24 5.95 -17.56
CA LEU A 164 -14.88 5.97 -17.01
C LEU A 164 -14.87 6.51 -15.57
N TYR A 165 -15.64 7.55 -15.33
CA TYR A 165 -15.73 8.20 -14.04
C TYR A 165 -16.43 7.31 -12.98
N ASP A 166 -17.54 6.67 -13.34
CA ASP A 166 -18.24 5.72 -12.47
C ASP A 166 -17.36 4.55 -12.07
N GLN A 167 -16.52 4.10 -12.98
CA GLN A 167 -15.56 3.04 -12.71
C GLN A 167 -14.51 3.45 -11.69
N ILE A 168 -13.93 4.64 -11.85
CA ILE A 168 -12.89 5.15 -10.95
C ILE A 168 -13.46 5.40 -9.56
N THR A 169 -14.65 5.98 -9.48
CA THR A 169 -15.32 6.22 -8.20
C THR A 169 -15.59 4.92 -7.46
N ARG A 170 -16.08 3.89 -8.15
CA ARG A 170 -16.26 2.54 -7.57
C ARG A 170 -14.96 1.95 -7.04
N MET A 171 -13.84 2.14 -7.74
CA MET A 171 -12.53 1.69 -7.28
C MET A 171 -12.13 2.35 -5.96
N ILE A 172 -12.31 3.66 -5.84
CA ILE A 172 -11.93 4.41 -4.64
C ILE A 172 -12.83 4.02 -3.46
N ILE A 173 -14.15 3.93 -3.67
CA ILE A 173 -15.07 3.49 -2.62
C ILE A 173 -14.72 2.08 -2.13
N ALA A 174 -14.46 1.15 -3.05
CA ALA A 174 -14.05 -0.20 -2.68
C ALA A 174 -12.72 -0.20 -1.89
N GLN A 175 -11.78 0.68 -2.25
CA GLN A 175 -10.52 0.84 -1.52
C GLN A 175 -10.74 1.39 -0.11
N ILE A 176 -11.66 2.34 0.08
CA ILE A 176 -12.01 2.87 1.40
C ILE A 176 -12.62 1.75 2.27
N ILE A 177 -13.53 0.96 1.70
CA ILE A 177 -14.15 -0.17 2.42
C ILE A 177 -13.07 -1.17 2.87
N VAL A 178 -12.19 -1.58 1.97
CA VAL A 178 -11.08 -2.50 2.31
C VAL A 178 -10.23 -1.90 3.43
N LEU A 179 -9.81 -0.64 3.30
CA LEU A 179 -8.96 0.03 4.30
C LEU A 179 -9.63 0.07 5.68
N VAL A 180 -10.91 0.38 5.76
CA VAL A 180 -11.64 0.41 7.04
C VAL A 180 -11.67 -0.98 7.67
N PHE A 181 -12.06 -2.01 6.92
CA PHE A 181 -12.23 -3.35 7.47
C PHE A 181 -10.90 -4.05 7.83
N THR A 182 -9.80 -3.67 7.19
CA THR A 182 -8.52 -4.36 7.40
C THR A 182 -7.54 -3.58 8.26
N SER A 183 -7.44 -2.25 8.12
CA SER A 183 -6.44 -1.45 8.86
C SER A 183 -6.92 -1.00 10.24
N TYR A 184 -8.23 -0.77 10.43
CA TYR A 184 -8.76 -0.31 11.73
C TYR A 184 -8.62 -1.35 12.85
N PRO A 185 -8.93 -2.64 12.64
CA PRO A 185 -8.76 -3.64 13.70
C PRO A 185 -7.32 -3.72 14.20
N ASP A 186 -6.34 -3.76 13.30
CA ASP A 186 -4.91 -3.76 13.65
C ASP A 186 -4.53 -2.52 14.47
N THR A 187 -4.97 -1.34 14.03
CA THR A 187 -4.66 -0.08 14.70
C THR A 187 -5.29 0.01 16.09
N ILE A 188 -6.54 -0.43 16.27
CA ILE A 188 -7.22 -0.43 17.56
C ILE A 188 -6.52 -1.38 18.52
N PHE A 189 -6.13 -2.57 18.05
CA PHE A 189 -5.41 -3.54 18.86
C PHE A 189 -4.04 -3.01 19.30
N GLN A 190 -3.28 -2.36 18.43
CA GLN A 190 -1.99 -1.74 18.78
C GLN A 190 -2.15 -0.63 19.83
N LEU A 191 -3.22 0.17 19.77
CA LEU A 191 -3.51 1.17 20.80
C LEU A 191 -3.86 0.51 22.14
N TYR A 192 -4.65 -0.57 22.13
CA TYR A 192 -4.99 -1.32 23.32
C TYR A 192 -3.72 -1.87 24.01
N THR A 193 -2.85 -2.55 23.27
CA THR A 193 -1.62 -3.14 23.82
C THR A 193 -0.68 -2.09 24.42
N VAL A 194 -0.57 -0.92 23.79
CA VAL A 194 0.24 0.19 24.34
C VAL A 194 -0.37 0.79 25.61
N SER A 195 -1.71 0.84 25.70
CA SER A 195 -2.41 1.37 26.88
C SER A 195 -2.32 0.42 28.08
N THR A 196 -2.30 -0.89 27.81
CA THR A 196 -2.31 -1.93 28.86
C THR A 196 -0.92 -2.42 29.25
N SER A 197 0.15 -1.97 28.58
CA SER A 197 1.54 -2.43 28.78
C SER A 197 2.11 -2.25 30.18
N THR A 198 1.42 -1.57 31.10
CA THR A 198 1.83 -1.35 32.50
C THR A 198 1.18 -2.34 33.49
N ALA A 199 0.26 -3.18 33.05
CA ALA A 199 -0.38 -4.17 33.91
C ALA A 199 0.49 -5.43 34.03
N SER A 200 0.47 -6.09 35.20
CA SER A 200 1.06 -7.42 35.37
C SER A 200 0.26 -8.42 34.55
N ILE A 201 0.87 -8.99 33.54
CA ILE A 201 0.20 -9.86 32.60
C ILE A 201 0.43 -11.32 33.02
N ASP A 202 -0.66 -12.07 33.24
CA ASP A 202 -0.60 -13.52 33.42
C ASP A 202 -0.13 -14.21 32.14
N SER A 203 0.55 -15.36 32.27
CA SER A 203 1.12 -16.08 31.12
C SER A 203 0.07 -16.47 30.07
N LEU A 204 -1.17 -16.75 30.51
CA LEU A 204 -2.30 -17.06 29.62
C LEU A 204 -2.73 -15.83 28.82
N LEU A 205 -2.84 -14.66 29.48
CA LEU A 205 -3.21 -13.40 28.84
C LEU A 205 -2.16 -12.98 27.82
N TYR A 206 -0.87 -13.15 28.13
CA TYR A 206 0.22 -12.89 27.21
C TYR A 206 0.15 -13.75 25.93
N ALA A 207 -0.18 -15.05 26.06
CA ALA A 207 -0.33 -15.92 24.90
C ALA A 207 -1.53 -15.52 24.03
N GLN A 208 -2.64 -15.11 24.65
CA GLN A 208 -3.81 -14.62 23.94
C GLN A 208 -3.52 -13.31 23.21
N GLU A 209 -2.89 -12.33 23.87
CA GLU A 209 -2.52 -11.05 23.23
C GLU A 209 -1.56 -11.24 22.05
N ASN A 210 -0.61 -12.19 22.15
CA ASN A 210 0.25 -12.53 21.03
C ASN A 210 -0.50 -13.13 19.84
N PHE A 211 -1.48 -14.00 20.10
CA PHE A 211 -2.31 -14.57 19.05
C PHE A 211 -3.15 -13.48 18.37
N ASP A 212 -3.83 -12.64 19.15
CA ASP A 212 -4.66 -11.56 18.65
C ASP A 212 -3.84 -10.54 17.84
N ASN A 213 -2.63 -10.22 18.31
CA ASN A 213 -1.70 -9.35 17.57
C ASN A 213 -1.34 -9.94 16.20
N ASN A 214 -1.04 -11.23 16.13
CA ASN A 214 -0.70 -11.87 14.85
C ASN A 214 -1.90 -11.89 13.89
N VAL A 215 -3.10 -12.16 14.39
CA VAL A 215 -4.34 -12.12 13.59
C VAL A 215 -4.59 -10.71 13.06
N CYS A 216 -4.53 -9.69 13.91
CA CYS A 216 -4.74 -8.30 13.53
C CYS A 216 -3.72 -7.82 12.48
N LEU A 217 -2.45 -8.20 12.64
CA LEU A 217 -1.40 -7.86 11.68
C LEU A 217 -1.59 -8.55 10.32
N ILE A 218 -2.04 -9.81 10.30
CA ILE A 218 -2.38 -10.51 9.04
C ILE A 218 -3.56 -9.81 8.37
N VAL A 219 -4.60 -9.47 9.12
CA VAL A 219 -5.76 -8.71 8.60
C VAL A 219 -5.32 -7.36 8.06
N GLY A 220 -4.43 -6.64 8.74
CA GLY A 220 -3.85 -5.38 8.27
C GLY A 220 -3.07 -5.55 6.94
N ASP A 221 -2.29 -6.61 6.81
CA ASP A 221 -1.54 -6.91 5.59
C ASP A 221 -2.46 -7.29 4.41
N LEU A 222 -3.70 -7.79 4.66
CA LEU A 222 -4.70 -8.02 3.62
C LEU A 222 -5.10 -6.74 2.86
N THR A 223 -4.97 -5.55 3.46
CA THR A 223 -5.17 -4.27 2.76
C THR A 223 -4.37 -4.22 1.47
N TYR A 224 -3.11 -4.64 1.54
CA TYR A 224 -2.17 -4.59 0.42
C TYR A 224 -2.44 -5.68 -0.62
N ALA A 225 -2.85 -6.87 -0.17
CA ALA A 225 -3.23 -7.96 -1.06
C ALA A 225 -4.54 -7.66 -1.79
N LEU A 226 -5.57 -7.22 -1.08
CA LEU A 226 -6.89 -6.95 -1.64
C LEU A 226 -6.92 -5.75 -2.57
N SER A 227 -6.03 -4.76 -2.39
CA SER A 227 -5.93 -3.59 -3.26
C SER A 227 -5.76 -3.97 -4.74
N PHE A 228 -4.96 -4.98 -5.04
CA PHE A 228 -4.81 -5.48 -6.42
C PHE A 228 -6.13 -6.02 -6.98
N TYR A 229 -6.82 -6.86 -6.22
CA TYR A 229 -8.07 -7.47 -6.64
C TYR A 229 -9.18 -6.43 -6.81
N VAL A 230 -9.22 -5.43 -5.94
CA VAL A 230 -10.14 -4.29 -6.08
C VAL A 230 -9.93 -3.58 -7.43
N TYR A 231 -8.69 -3.25 -7.78
CA TYR A 231 -8.38 -2.61 -9.05
C TYR A 231 -8.65 -3.51 -10.24
N TRP A 232 -8.37 -4.80 -10.12
CA TRP A 232 -8.64 -5.79 -11.17
C TRP A 232 -10.13 -5.95 -11.45
N ILE A 233 -10.95 -6.07 -10.41
CA ILE A 233 -12.40 -6.26 -10.54
C ILE A 233 -13.09 -4.96 -10.99
N ALA A 234 -12.74 -3.84 -10.35
CA ALA A 234 -13.43 -2.57 -10.56
C ALA A 234 -13.04 -1.86 -11.87
N SER A 235 -11.89 -2.18 -12.49
CA SER A 235 -11.37 -1.44 -13.65
C SER A 235 -11.10 -2.31 -14.88
N PRO A 236 -11.99 -2.29 -15.92
CA PRO A 236 -11.69 -2.89 -17.22
C PRO A 236 -10.43 -2.31 -17.88
N ILE A 237 -10.19 -1.00 -17.73
CA ILE A 237 -8.99 -0.34 -18.27
C ILE A 237 -7.71 -0.86 -17.59
N PHE A 238 -7.73 -1.07 -16.27
CA PHE A 238 -6.62 -1.65 -15.55
C PHE A 238 -6.30 -3.07 -16.06
N ARG A 239 -7.35 -3.88 -16.28
CA ARG A 239 -7.21 -5.22 -16.89
C ARG A 239 -6.61 -5.17 -18.29
N GLN A 240 -7.05 -4.23 -19.14
CA GLN A 240 -6.51 -4.06 -20.49
C GLN A 240 -5.04 -3.63 -20.46
N ASN A 241 -4.68 -2.68 -19.60
CA ASN A 241 -3.29 -2.23 -19.47
C ASN A 241 -2.35 -3.33 -18.98
N ILE A 242 -2.78 -4.15 -18.02
CA ILE A 242 -2.00 -5.30 -17.56
C ILE A 242 -1.87 -6.34 -18.68
N LYS A 243 -2.96 -6.68 -19.37
CA LYS A 243 -2.90 -7.59 -20.53
C LYS A 243 -1.96 -7.08 -21.61
N ALA A 244 -2.01 -5.78 -21.92
CA ALA A 244 -1.11 -5.16 -22.88
C ALA A 244 0.36 -5.27 -22.45
N MET A 245 0.67 -5.05 -21.18
CA MET A 245 2.03 -5.24 -20.64
C MET A 245 2.54 -6.67 -20.80
N PHE A 246 1.69 -7.66 -20.53
CA PHE A 246 2.04 -9.07 -20.73
C PHE A 246 2.20 -9.44 -22.21
N LEU A 247 1.35 -8.91 -23.09
CA LEU A 247 1.43 -9.15 -24.54
C LEU A 247 2.67 -8.50 -25.16
N ILE A 248 3.03 -7.28 -24.75
CA ILE A 248 4.27 -6.61 -25.18
C ILE A 248 5.49 -7.43 -24.73
N ARG A 249 5.46 -8.00 -23.52
CA ARG A 249 6.53 -8.89 -23.05
C ARG A 249 6.65 -10.18 -23.87
N GLN A 250 5.55 -10.70 -24.39
CA GLN A 250 5.57 -11.86 -25.31
C GLN A 250 6.10 -11.49 -26.71
N GLN A 251 5.87 -10.26 -27.17
CA GLN A 251 6.43 -9.79 -28.45
C GLN A 251 7.90 -9.39 -28.38
N ILE A 252 8.41 -9.04 -27.19
CA ILE A 252 9.84 -8.73 -26.96
C ILE A 252 10.68 -10.00 -26.71
N SER A 253 10.03 -11.15 -26.43
CA SER A 253 10.68 -12.46 -26.44
C SER A 253 10.81 -12.93 -27.89
N PRO A 254 11.98 -12.86 -28.57
CA PRO A 254 12.06 -12.74 -30.00
C PRO A 254 12.14 -14.07 -30.72
N PRO A 255 11.72 -14.11 -31.93
CA PRO A 255 12.41 -14.80 -32.98
C PRO A 255 13.22 -13.83 -33.86
N ALA A 256 13.96 -12.87 -33.25
CA ALA A 256 14.88 -12.01 -34.03
C ALA A 256 16.10 -12.79 -34.57
N ILE A 257 16.35 -13.99 -34.09
CA ILE A 257 17.44 -14.85 -34.61
C ILE A 257 17.05 -15.56 -35.91
N ILE A 258 15.78 -15.72 -36.24
CA ILE A 258 15.35 -16.44 -37.46
C ILE A 258 15.31 -15.49 -38.68
N GLN A 259 15.16 -14.21 -38.50
CA GLN A 259 15.12 -13.27 -39.63
C GLN A 259 16.53 -12.90 -40.16
N LEU A 260 17.58 -12.98 -39.33
CA LEU A 260 18.95 -12.72 -39.82
C LEU A 260 19.50 -13.80 -40.76
N LYS A 261 18.93 -15.02 -40.75
CA LYS A 261 19.33 -16.12 -41.63
C LYS A 261 18.71 -16.08 -43.04
N ARG A 262 17.74 -15.12 -43.27
CA ARG A 262 17.10 -14.95 -44.59
C ARG A 262 17.65 -13.78 -45.42
N ILE A 263 18.61 -13.01 -44.90
CA ILE A 263 19.14 -11.81 -45.57
C ILE A 263 20.58 -12.02 -46.03
N LEU A 264 21.21 -13.13 -45.73
CA LEU A 264 22.55 -13.50 -46.24
C LEU A 264 22.47 -14.84 -47.01
N PRO A 265 22.25 -14.79 -48.32
CA PRO A 265 22.59 -15.92 -49.19
C PRO A 265 24.10 -15.86 -49.44
N ILE A 266 24.82 -16.86 -48.94
CA ILE A 266 26.14 -17.30 -49.46
C ILE A 266 25.88 -18.36 -50.48
#